data_2088ff7026da4ebd11bf25fb50e07e99
#
_entry.id   2088ff7026da4ebd11bf25fb50e07e99
#
_cell.length_a   1.000
_cell.length_b   1.000
_cell.length_c   1.000
_cell.angle_alpha   90.00
_cell.angle_beta   90.00
_cell.angle_gamma   90.00
#
_symmetry.space_group_name_H-M   'P 1'
#
loop_
_entity.id
_entity.type
_entity.pdbx_description
1 polymer ?
#
loop_
_entity_poly.entity_id
_entity_poly.type
_entity_poly.pdbx_seq_one_letter_code
_entity_poly.pdbx_strand_id
1 'polypeptide(L)'
;MQTKKSRKPVKPVTVILYIFLIALAVIYVAPLLWMLCVSLKDNAGVMAAPFALPEVFHWENYQQAWTMGKLGIALVNSVLVCGITLVVSLFFGAMAAFAIARMRWKLSEAAHTFFLIGMMVPVHCILIPLFVRFAGLGLTNSRVGLMIPYITFSLPMTIFLLTGFFKSMPGELFEAAAIDGCGIYGCFFRIALPLCRTGFFVSGLMTFVGNWNELLLAMVFVSDPAKKTLPVTLTYFVGPYATNYVQMFAAIIIAIAPTVIVYCLFSNQIVEGLTTSAVKG
;
A
#
# COMPACT_ATOMS: atom_id res chain seq x y z
N MET A 1 -10.25 -22.83 46.42
CA MET A 1 -9.48 -23.85 45.69
C MET A 1 -9.17 -23.29 44.30
N GLN A 2 -7.94 -22.73 44.08
CA GLN A 2 -7.53 -22.24 42.79
C GLN A 2 -7.01 -23.41 41.96
N THR A 3 -7.71 -23.73 40.88
CA THR A 3 -7.27 -24.74 39.92
C THR A 3 -6.03 -24.30 39.20
N LYS A 4 -4.90 -24.90 39.55
CA LYS A 4 -3.59 -24.75 38.91
C LYS A 4 -3.71 -25.23 37.46
N LYS A 5 -3.84 -24.29 36.48
CA LYS A 5 -3.81 -24.61 35.04
C LYS A 5 -2.48 -25.33 34.73
N SER A 6 -2.55 -26.63 34.51
CA SER A 6 -1.42 -27.45 34.06
C SER A 6 -0.93 -26.91 32.71
N ARG A 7 0.28 -26.34 32.68
CA ARG A 7 0.94 -25.95 31.42
C ARG A 7 1.32 -27.21 30.68
N LYS A 8 0.68 -27.45 29.53
CA LYS A 8 1.05 -28.54 28.62
C LYS A 8 2.52 -28.38 28.20
N PRO A 9 3.32 -29.48 28.14
CA PRO A 9 4.71 -29.39 27.68
C PRO A 9 4.77 -28.84 26.26
N VAL A 10 5.66 -27.88 26.03
CA VAL A 10 5.84 -27.26 24.73
C VAL A 10 6.53 -28.30 23.81
N LYS A 11 5.89 -28.62 22.67
CA LYS A 11 6.47 -29.59 21.71
C LYS A 11 7.76 -29.03 21.11
N PRO A 12 8.82 -29.84 20.89
CA PRO A 12 10.09 -29.38 20.29
C PRO A 12 9.89 -28.64 18.96
N VAL A 13 8.96 -29.10 18.13
CA VAL A 13 8.58 -28.43 16.86
C VAL A 13 8.11 -26.99 17.08
N THR A 14 7.38 -26.73 18.16
CA THR A 14 6.93 -25.37 18.51
C THR A 14 8.10 -24.45 18.86
N VAL A 15 9.10 -24.97 19.56
CA VAL A 15 10.32 -24.21 19.90
C VAL A 15 11.10 -23.85 18.64
N ILE A 16 11.31 -24.82 17.73
CA ILE A 16 12.00 -24.60 16.46
C ILE A 16 11.26 -23.55 15.62
N LEU A 17 9.93 -23.63 15.57
CA LEU A 17 9.10 -22.64 14.86
C LEU A 17 9.26 -21.23 15.45
N TYR A 18 9.26 -21.08 16.78
CA TYR A 18 9.49 -19.78 17.42
C TYR A 18 10.90 -19.23 17.13
N ILE A 19 11.93 -20.07 17.19
CA ILE A 19 13.30 -19.65 16.84
C ILE A 19 13.36 -19.15 15.41
N PHE A 20 12.75 -19.88 14.47
CA PHE A 20 12.68 -19.49 13.06
C PHE A 20 11.93 -18.16 12.86
N LEU A 21 10.77 -18.00 13.51
CA LEU A 21 9.99 -16.75 13.41
C LEU A 21 10.72 -15.55 14.03
N ILE A 22 11.42 -15.75 15.16
CA ILE A 22 12.24 -14.69 15.78
C ILE A 22 13.40 -14.33 14.85
N ALA A 23 14.08 -15.30 14.25
CA ALA A 23 15.16 -15.03 13.30
C ALA A 23 14.67 -14.23 12.10
N LEU A 24 13.51 -14.57 11.54
CA LEU A 24 12.88 -13.80 10.48
C LEU A 24 12.54 -12.38 10.94
N ALA A 25 11.94 -12.23 12.12
CA ALA A 25 11.61 -10.92 12.67
C ALA A 25 12.87 -10.03 12.81
N VAL A 26 13.96 -10.59 13.32
CA VAL A 26 15.24 -9.88 13.40
C VAL A 26 15.74 -9.45 12.03
N ILE A 27 15.75 -10.34 11.04
CA ILE A 27 16.19 -10.05 9.67
C ILE A 27 15.39 -8.89 9.07
N TYR A 28 14.07 -8.82 9.29
CA TYR A 28 13.23 -7.75 8.74
C TYR A 28 13.31 -6.43 9.53
N VAL A 29 13.47 -6.51 10.85
CA VAL A 29 13.47 -5.31 11.71
C VAL A 29 14.85 -4.69 11.80
N ALA A 30 15.95 -5.48 11.81
CA ALA A 30 17.31 -4.99 11.94
C ALA A 30 17.70 -3.90 10.92
N PRO A 31 17.38 -4.02 9.61
CA PRO A 31 17.68 -2.96 8.65
C PRO A 31 16.97 -1.64 8.98
N LEU A 32 15.73 -1.69 9.48
CA LEU A 32 14.97 -0.48 9.83
C LEU A 32 15.58 0.21 11.05
N LEU A 33 15.98 -0.56 12.06
CA LEU A 33 16.70 -0.04 13.23
C LEU A 33 18.06 0.52 12.83
N TRP A 34 18.77 -0.16 11.94
CA TRP A 34 20.05 0.34 11.42
C TRP A 34 19.89 1.67 10.69
N MET A 35 18.88 1.80 9.80
CA MET A 35 18.56 3.05 9.12
C MET A 35 18.24 4.17 10.12
N LEU A 36 17.51 3.87 11.19
CA LEU A 36 17.23 4.81 12.27
C LEU A 36 18.52 5.24 12.98
N CYS A 37 19.43 4.30 13.30
CA CYS A 37 20.72 4.61 13.88
C CYS A 37 21.56 5.51 12.96
N VAL A 38 21.64 5.19 11.67
CA VAL A 38 22.40 5.99 10.68
C VAL A 38 21.81 7.39 10.53
N SER A 39 20.50 7.56 10.55
CA SER A 39 19.86 8.87 10.44
C SER A 39 20.18 9.82 11.59
N LEU A 40 20.65 9.28 12.72
CA LEU A 40 21.01 10.03 13.94
C LEU A 40 22.52 10.25 14.09
N LYS A 41 23.35 9.84 13.12
CA LYS A 41 24.80 10.06 13.09
C LYS A 41 25.15 11.31 12.28
N ASP A 42 26.46 11.64 12.31
CA ASP A 42 27.08 12.48 11.29
C ASP A 42 27.66 11.66 10.13
N ASN A 43 27.93 12.27 8.98
CA ASN A 43 28.45 11.56 7.81
C ASN A 43 29.82 10.91 8.06
N ALA A 44 30.67 11.50 8.88
CA ALA A 44 31.98 10.95 9.23
C ALA A 44 31.82 9.66 10.06
N GLY A 45 30.95 9.66 11.04
CA GLY A 45 30.63 8.48 11.86
C GLY A 45 29.99 7.35 11.07
N VAL A 46 29.19 7.66 10.04
CA VAL A 46 28.64 6.64 9.13
C VAL A 46 29.76 5.97 8.32
N MET A 47 30.74 6.75 7.85
CA MET A 47 31.85 6.21 7.05
C MET A 47 32.85 5.42 7.90
N ALA A 48 33.14 5.91 9.13
CA ALA A 48 34.11 5.29 10.02
C ALA A 48 33.57 3.97 10.63
N ALA A 49 32.31 3.95 11.07
CA ALA A 49 31.72 2.83 11.77
C ALA A 49 30.20 2.68 11.43
N PRO A 50 29.84 2.13 10.24
CA PRO A 50 28.45 2.10 9.75
C PRO A 50 27.46 1.39 10.69
N PHE A 51 27.93 0.36 11.42
CA PHE A 51 27.09 -0.46 12.29
C PHE A 51 27.16 -0.09 13.78
N ALA A 52 28.05 0.83 14.17
CA ALA A 52 28.11 1.30 15.55
C ALA A 52 26.87 2.14 15.89
N LEU A 53 26.51 2.16 17.16
CA LEU A 53 25.49 3.08 17.67
C LEU A 53 25.99 4.53 17.60
N PRO A 54 25.10 5.53 17.44
CA PRO A 54 25.47 6.93 17.47
C PRO A 54 26.00 7.30 18.87
N GLU A 55 27.17 7.96 18.92
CA GLU A 55 27.72 8.51 20.17
C GLU A 55 27.00 9.80 20.56
N VAL A 56 26.63 10.59 19.57
CA VAL A 56 25.83 11.81 19.68
C VAL A 56 24.62 11.70 18.77
N PHE A 57 23.46 12.09 19.25
CA PHE A 57 22.22 12.06 18.47
C PHE A 57 22.04 13.36 17.69
N HIS A 58 22.18 13.32 16.37
CA HIS A 58 22.04 14.44 15.44
C HIS A 58 20.59 14.58 14.95
N TRP A 59 19.71 15.11 15.78
CA TRP A 59 18.30 15.34 15.44
C TRP A 59 18.12 16.38 14.32
N GLU A 60 19.10 17.26 14.15
CA GLU A 60 19.15 18.26 13.08
C GLU A 60 19.09 17.64 11.68
N ASN A 61 19.50 16.38 11.50
CA ASN A 61 19.39 15.66 10.23
C ASN A 61 17.96 15.58 9.74
N TYR A 62 16.99 15.40 10.64
CA TYR A 62 15.57 15.36 10.32
C TYR A 62 15.04 16.73 9.89
N GLN A 63 15.46 17.81 10.56
CA GLN A 63 15.09 19.17 10.19
C GLN A 63 15.68 19.55 8.83
N GLN A 64 16.95 19.20 8.59
CA GLN A 64 17.63 19.43 7.32
C GLN A 64 16.98 18.60 6.19
N ALA A 65 16.70 17.34 6.42
CA ALA A 65 15.97 16.50 5.47
C ALA A 65 14.60 17.07 5.12
N TRP A 66 13.85 17.54 6.13
CA TRP A 66 12.53 18.14 5.96
C TRP A 66 12.57 19.38 5.07
N THR A 67 13.52 20.27 5.29
CA THR A 67 13.65 21.53 4.55
C THR A 67 14.24 21.31 3.15
N MET A 68 15.35 20.57 3.04
CA MET A 68 16.03 20.30 1.78
C MET A 68 15.16 19.49 0.81
N GLY A 69 14.55 18.43 1.30
CA GLY A 69 13.65 17.57 0.52
C GLY A 69 12.26 18.15 0.30
N LYS A 70 11.92 19.32 0.89
CA LYS A 70 10.55 19.87 0.90
C LYS A 70 9.52 18.83 1.31
N LEU A 71 9.88 17.97 2.30
CA LEU A 71 9.12 16.76 2.63
C LEU A 71 7.68 17.07 3.07
N GLY A 72 7.43 18.23 3.69
CA GLY A 72 6.08 18.64 4.07
C GLY A 72 5.13 18.77 2.88
N ILE A 73 5.58 19.46 1.81
CA ILE A 73 4.80 19.61 0.57
C ILE A 73 4.63 18.25 -0.12
N ALA A 74 5.70 17.47 -0.20
CA ALA A 74 5.69 16.15 -0.83
C ALA A 74 4.78 15.16 -0.07
N LEU A 75 4.75 15.22 1.25
CA LEU A 75 3.86 14.42 2.10
C LEU A 75 2.39 14.75 1.80
N VAL A 76 2.04 16.04 1.77
CA VAL A 76 0.67 16.47 1.42
C VAL A 76 0.29 16.00 0.01
N ASN A 77 1.21 16.13 -0.97
CA ASN A 77 0.97 15.63 -2.32
C ASN A 77 0.75 14.11 -2.34
N SER A 78 1.57 13.34 -1.64
CA SER A 78 1.41 11.88 -1.53
C SER A 78 0.07 11.51 -0.89
N VAL A 79 -0.30 12.16 0.21
CA VAL A 79 -1.59 11.92 0.88
C VAL A 79 -2.76 12.24 -0.06
N LEU A 80 -2.72 13.35 -0.77
CA LEU A 80 -3.77 13.74 -1.72
C LEU A 80 -3.86 12.76 -2.90
N VAL A 81 -2.72 12.48 -3.56
CA VAL A 81 -2.70 11.58 -4.73
C VAL A 81 -3.11 10.17 -4.33
N CYS A 82 -2.49 9.61 -3.29
CA CYS A 82 -2.82 8.24 -2.84
C CYS A 82 -4.24 8.16 -2.25
N GLY A 83 -4.67 9.15 -1.47
CA GLY A 83 -6.00 9.16 -0.85
C GLY A 83 -7.12 9.22 -1.87
N ILE A 84 -7.03 10.13 -2.85
CA ILE A 84 -8.04 10.23 -3.92
C ILE A 84 -8.01 8.97 -4.78
N THR A 85 -6.84 8.49 -5.18
CA THR A 85 -6.69 7.26 -5.95
C THR A 85 -7.30 6.07 -5.20
N LEU A 86 -7.03 5.94 -3.91
CA LEU A 86 -7.56 4.88 -3.06
C LEU A 86 -9.10 4.89 -3.05
N VAL A 87 -9.70 6.04 -2.75
CA VAL A 87 -11.17 6.18 -2.67
C VAL A 87 -11.82 5.86 -4.00
N VAL A 88 -11.29 6.42 -5.10
CA VAL A 88 -11.83 6.22 -6.44
C VAL A 88 -11.68 4.77 -6.88
N SER A 89 -10.51 4.17 -6.68
CA SER A 89 -10.26 2.78 -7.07
C SER A 89 -11.11 1.80 -6.26
N LEU A 90 -11.26 2.01 -4.95
CA LEU A 90 -12.11 1.16 -4.10
C LEU A 90 -13.58 1.29 -4.48
N PHE A 91 -14.06 2.52 -4.71
CA PHE A 91 -15.46 2.75 -5.05
C PHE A 91 -15.85 2.11 -6.39
N PHE A 92 -15.16 2.47 -7.47
CA PHE A 92 -15.45 1.92 -8.80
C PHE A 92 -15.06 0.45 -8.91
N GLY A 93 -13.96 0.04 -8.27
CA GLY A 93 -13.55 -1.36 -8.20
C GLY A 93 -14.57 -2.24 -7.49
N ALA A 94 -15.18 -1.76 -6.39
CA ALA A 94 -16.22 -2.48 -5.69
C ALA A 94 -17.51 -2.60 -6.52
N MET A 95 -17.92 -1.53 -7.20
CA MET A 95 -19.09 -1.59 -8.08
C MET A 95 -18.89 -2.60 -9.22
N ALA A 96 -17.73 -2.59 -9.87
CA ALA A 96 -17.39 -3.54 -10.92
C ALA A 96 -17.30 -4.98 -10.37
N ALA A 97 -16.62 -5.18 -9.25
CA ALA A 97 -16.48 -6.48 -8.59
C ALA A 97 -17.84 -7.05 -8.16
N PHE A 98 -18.74 -6.23 -7.61
CA PHE A 98 -20.09 -6.65 -7.24
C PHE A 98 -20.90 -7.04 -8.47
N ALA A 99 -20.85 -6.25 -9.55
CA ALA A 99 -21.52 -6.57 -10.82
C ALA A 99 -21.01 -7.90 -11.40
N ILE A 100 -19.70 -8.14 -11.36
CA ILE A 100 -19.08 -9.39 -11.84
C ILE A 100 -19.46 -10.57 -10.94
N ALA A 101 -19.48 -10.39 -9.62
CA ALA A 101 -19.67 -11.49 -8.67
C ALA A 101 -21.14 -11.86 -8.47
N ARG A 102 -22.06 -10.91 -8.53
CA ARG A 102 -23.46 -11.07 -8.05
C ARG A 102 -24.54 -10.79 -9.09
N MET A 103 -24.22 -10.02 -10.13
CA MET A 103 -25.17 -9.80 -11.19
C MET A 103 -25.06 -10.89 -12.27
N ARG A 104 -26.20 -11.41 -12.75
CA ARG A 104 -26.24 -12.38 -13.84
C ARG A 104 -26.31 -11.65 -15.20
N TRP A 105 -25.19 -11.53 -15.88
CA TRP A 105 -25.11 -10.93 -17.21
C TRP A 105 -24.10 -11.65 -18.11
N LYS A 106 -24.35 -11.64 -19.43
CA LYS A 106 -23.67 -12.50 -20.39
C LYS A 106 -22.16 -12.29 -20.49
N LEU A 107 -21.65 -11.09 -20.18
CA LEU A 107 -20.23 -10.73 -20.32
C LEU A 107 -19.48 -10.69 -18.97
N SER A 108 -20.06 -11.18 -17.87
CA SER A 108 -19.45 -11.13 -16.54
C SER A 108 -18.07 -11.77 -16.50
N GLU A 109 -17.91 -12.97 -17.05
CA GLU A 109 -16.63 -13.68 -17.10
C GLU A 109 -15.61 -13.00 -18.01
N ALA A 110 -16.07 -12.50 -19.17
CA ALA A 110 -15.21 -11.76 -20.08
C ALA A 110 -14.71 -10.45 -19.47
N ALA A 111 -15.59 -9.72 -18.76
CA ALA A 111 -15.20 -8.52 -18.03
C ALA A 111 -14.20 -8.83 -16.90
N HIS A 112 -14.41 -9.91 -16.14
CA HIS A 112 -13.47 -10.35 -15.12
C HIS A 112 -12.10 -10.66 -15.71
N THR A 113 -12.08 -11.46 -16.81
CA THR A 113 -10.86 -11.82 -17.53
C THR A 113 -10.16 -10.58 -18.10
N PHE A 114 -10.92 -9.61 -18.64
CA PHE A 114 -10.35 -8.35 -19.12
C PHE A 114 -9.57 -7.60 -18.03
N PHE A 115 -10.13 -7.48 -16.83
CA PHE A 115 -9.42 -6.86 -15.71
C PHE A 115 -8.21 -7.68 -15.24
N LEU A 116 -8.31 -9.02 -15.25
CA LEU A 116 -7.15 -9.88 -14.91
C LEU A 116 -6.00 -9.70 -15.89
N ILE A 117 -6.28 -9.60 -17.20
CA ILE A 117 -5.28 -9.31 -18.23
C ILE A 117 -4.64 -7.95 -17.97
N GLY A 118 -5.43 -6.96 -17.49
CA GLY A 118 -4.93 -5.65 -17.11
C GLY A 118 -3.84 -5.67 -16.04
N MET A 119 -3.87 -6.65 -15.11
CA MET A 119 -2.79 -6.84 -14.11
C MET A 119 -1.48 -7.34 -14.73
N MET A 120 -1.54 -7.99 -15.89
CA MET A 120 -0.35 -8.55 -16.55
C MET A 120 0.41 -7.50 -17.37
N VAL A 121 -0.17 -6.32 -17.59
CA VAL A 121 0.48 -5.24 -18.35
C VAL A 121 1.56 -4.59 -17.52
N PRO A 122 2.86 -4.75 -17.87
CA PRO A 122 3.94 -4.12 -17.12
C PRO A 122 3.90 -2.60 -17.30
N VAL A 123 3.74 -1.87 -16.22
CA VAL A 123 3.71 -0.39 -16.22
C VAL A 123 4.94 0.21 -16.91
N HIS A 124 6.10 -0.42 -16.70
CA HIS A 124 7.37 0.02 -17.27
C HIS A 124 7.39 0.00 -18.81
N CYS A 125 6.70 -0.97 -19.44
CA CYS A 125 6.65 -1.10 -20.89
C CYS A 125 5.81 0.01 -21.54
N ILE A 126 4.81 0.53 -20.84
CA ILE A 126 3.91 1.55 -21.39
C ILE A 126 4.19 2.97 -20.88
N LEU A 127 5.23 3.14 -20.05
CA LEU A 127 5.57 4.41 -19.41
C LEU A 127 5.77 5.53 -20.43
N ILE A 128 6.62 5.29 -21.45
CA ILE A 128 6.94 6.30 -22.48
C ILE A 128 5.73 6.63 -23.37
N PRO A 129 5.01 5.64 -23.96
CA PRO A 129 3.80 5.94 -24.72
C PRO A 129 2.74 6.68 -23.90
N LEU A 130 2.57 6.29 -22.63
CA LEU A 130 1.64 6.93 -21.71
C LEU A 130 2.03 8.39 -21.45
N PHE A 131 3.30 8.65 -21.16
CA PHE A 131 3.81 10.01 -20.95
C PHE A 131 3.58 10.89 -22.18
N VAL A 132 3.92 10.42 -23.38
CA VAL A 132 3.75 11.17 -24.63
C VAL A 132 2.27 11.53 -24.86
N ARG A 133 1.35 10.60 -24.61
CA ARG A 133 -0.10 10.86 -24.71
C ARG A 133 -0.57 11.90 -23.71
N PHE A 134 -0.14 11.80 -22.46
CA PHE A 134 -0.50 12.75 -21.41
C PHE A 134 0.13 14.13 -21.62
N ALA A 135 1.34 14.19 -22.16
CA ALA A 135 1.97 15.45 -22.54
C ALA A 135 1.18 16.16 -23.65
N GLY A 136 0.75 15.42 -24.68
CA GLY A 136 -0.09 15.96 -25.76
C GLY A 136 -1.47 16.44 -25.28
N LEU A 137 -1.96 15.94 -24.15
CA LEU A 137 -3.22 16.36 -23.52
C LEU A 137 -3.04 17.47 -22.46
N GLY A 138 -1.78 17.92 -22.20
CA GLY A 138 -1.48 18.90 -21.15
C GLY A 138 -1.68 18.36 -19.72
N LEU A 139 -1.68 17.03 -19.53
CA LEU A 139 -1.91 16.37 -18.24
C LEU A 139 -0.61 16.04 -17.48
N THR A 140 0.56 16.21 -18.08
CA THR A 140 1.83 16.10 -17.37
C THR A 140 2.03 17.25 -16.40
N ASN A 141 2.99 17.09 -15.48
CA ASN A 141 3.26 18.07 -14.42
C ASN A 141 2.02 18.45 -13.60
N SER A 142 1.12 17.48 -13.38
CA SER A 142 -0.15 17.65 -12.72
C SER A 142 -0.44 16.49 -11.75
N ARG A 143 -0.97 16.81 -10.56
CA ARG A 143 -1.41 15.79 -9.60
C ARG A 143 -2.56 14.94 -10.18
N VAL A 144 -3.50 15.58 -10.89
CA VAL A 144 -4.62 14.88 -11.55
C VAL A 144 -4.09 13.96 -12.65
N GLY A 145 -3.14 14.43 -13.46
CA GLY A 145 -2.51 13.60 -14.48
C GLY A 145 -1.76 12.40 -13.91
N LEU A 146 -1.25 12.48 -12.67
CA LEU A 146 -0.66 11.33 -11.98
C LEU A 146 -1.72 10.40 -11.37
N MET A 147 -2.83 10.92 -10.86
CA MET A 147 -3.92 10.13 -10.29
C MET A 147 -4.56 9.19 -11.30
N ILE A 148 -4.71 9.61 -12.56
CA ILE A 148 -5.36 8.81 -13.61
C ILE A 148 -4.65 7.46 -13.83
N PRO A 149 -3.34 7.40 -14.13
CA PRO A 149 -2.65 6.12 -14.25
C PRO A 149 -2.64 5.33 -12.93
N TYR A 150 -2.53 5.98 -11.77
CA TYR A 150 -2.60 5.30 -10.48
C TYR A 150 -3.94 4.58 -10.27
N ILE A 151 -5.07 5.24 -10.59
CA ILE A 151 -6.40 4.62 -10.56
C ILE A 151 -6.46 3.45 -11.55
N THR A 152 -5.99 3.68 -12.79
CA THR A 152 -6.05 2.69 -13.87
C THR A 152 -5.31 1.40 -13.49
N PHE A 153 -4.11 1.50 -12.90
CA PHE A 153 -3.32 0.33 -12.50
C PHE A 153 -3.78 -0.29 -11.18
N SER A 154 -4.48 0.47 -10.33
CA SER A 154 -5.03 -0.06 -9.06
C SER A 154 -6.34 -0.83 -9.27
N LEU A 155 -7.15 -0.46 -10.27
CA LEU A 155 -8.48 -1.05 -10.51
C LEU A 155 -8.45 -2.57 -10.71
N PRO A 156 -7.58 -3.16 -11.57
CA PRO A 156 -7.59 -4.60 -11.81
C PRO A 156 -7.39 -5.42 -10.52
N MET A 157 -6.41 -5.08 -9.70
CA MET A 157 -6.13 -5.76 -8.42
C MET A 157 -7.29 -5.58 -7.44
N THR A 158 -7.84 -4.39 -7.34
CA THR A 158 -9.00 -4.08 -6.49
C THR A 158 -10.22 -4.92 -6.89
N ILE A 159 -10.52 -4.98 -8.20
CA ILE A 159 -11.64 -5.77 -8.74
C ILE A 159 -11.41 -7.25 -8.50
N PHE A 160 -10.21 -7.75 -8.72
CA PHE A 160 -9.85 -9.15 -8.48
C PHE A 160 -10.11 -9.56 -7.02
N LEU A 161 -9.54 -8.81 -6.07
CA LEU A 161 -9.69 -9.10 -4.66
C LEU A 161 -11.16 -9.01 -4.20
N LEU A 162 -11.83 -7.91 -4.51
CA LEU A 162 -13.20 -7.69 -4.09
C LEU A 162 -14.19 -8.68 -4.74
N THR A 163 -13.95 -9.11 -5.99
CA THR A 163 -14.74 -10.15 -6.64
C THR A 163 -14.67 -11.46 -5.86
N GLY A 164 -13.48 -11.85 -5.38
CA GLY A 164 -13.31 -13.03 -4.52
C GLY A 164 -14.11 -12.92 -3.22
N PHE A 165 -14.03 -11.77 -2.54
CA PHE A 165 -14.80 -11.53 -1.31
C PHE A 165 -16.31 -11.52 -1.57
N PHE A 166 -16.77 -10.85 -2.61
CA PHE A 166 -18.20 -10.86 -2.94
C PHE A 166 -18.70 -12.27 -3.32
N LYS A 167 -17.94 -13.05 -4.08
CA LYS A 167 -18.31 -14.45 -4.42
C LYS A 167 -18.38 -15.36 -3.19
N SER A 168 -17.64 -15.09 -2.12
CA SER A 168 -17.65 -15.90 -0.90
C SER A 168 -18.86 -15.66 0.00
N MET A 169 -19.67 -14.65 -0.24
CA MET A 169 -20.89 -14.38 0.54
C MET A 169 -21.99 -15.40 0.20
N PRO A 170 -22.84 -15.83 1.17
CA PRO A 170 -24.00 -16.68 0.88
C PRO A 170 -24.98 -16.03 -0.10
N GLY A 171 -25.45 -16.78 -1.08
CA GLY A 171 -26.41 -16.30 -2.09
C GLY A 171 -27.77 -15.95 -1.48
N GLU A 172 -28.17 -16.74 -0.47
CA GLU A 172 -29.45 -16.61 0.23
C GLU A 172 -29.68 -15.21 0.83
N LEU A 173 -28.60 -14.49 1.20
CA LEU A 173 -28.72 -13.10 1.70
C LEU A 173 -29.26 -12.15 0.63
N PHE A 174 -28.85 -12.34 -0.61
CA PHE A 174 -29.29 -11.50 -1.74
C PHE A 174 -30.67 -11.92 -2.26
N GLU A 175 -30.98 -13.21 -2.18
CA GLU A 175 -32.30 -13.76 -2.52
C GLU A 175 -33.37 -13.28 -1.53
N ALA A 176 -33.09 -13.35 -0.24
CA ALA A 176 -33.97 -12.81 0.81
C ALA A 176 -34.19 -11.30 0.63
N ALA A 177 -33.12 -10.54 0.39
CA ALA A 177 -33.23 -9.10 0.14
C ALA A 177 -34.07 -8.78 -1.11
N ALA A 178 -33.97 -9.59 -2.15
CA ALA A 178 -34.79 -9.43 -3.35
C ALA A 178 -36.28 -9.71 -3.08
N ILE A 179 -36.61 -10.72 -2.26
CA ILE A 179 -37.98 -11.02 -1.81
C ILE A 179 -38.54 -9.84 -1.00
N ASP A 180 -37.69 -9.20 -0.16
CA ASP A 180 -38.04 -8.00 0.61
C ASP A 180 -38.14 -6.72 -0.24
N GLY A 181 -38.02 -6.83 -1.58
CA GLY A 181 -38.12 -5.71 -2.52
C GLY A 181 -36.87 -4.83 -2.58
N CYS A 182 -35.74 -5.30 -2.06
CA CYS A 182 -34.49 -4.56 -2.12
C CYS A 182 -33.91 -4.57 -3.55
N GLY A 183 -33.85 -3.41 -4.18
CA GLY A 183 -33.21 -3.26 -5.50
C GLY A 183 -31.68 -3.44 -5.43
N ILE A 184 -31.05 -3.52 -6.61
CA ILE A 184 -29.62 -3.83 -6.75
C ILE A 184 -28.71 -2.85 -6.02
N TYR A 185 -29.03 -1.57 -6.02
CA TYR A 185 -28.29 -0.54 -5.28
C TYR A 185 -28.42 -0.75 -3.74
N GLY A 186 -29.61 -1.16 -3.29
CA GLY A 186 -29.84 -1.52 -1.89
C GLY A 186 -29.01 -2.74 -1.48
N CYS A 187 -28.99 -3.79 -2.29
CA CYS A 187 -28.14 -4.96 -2.09
C CYS A 187 -26.65 -4.59 -2.03
N PHE A 188 -26.19 -3.71 -2.89
CA PHE A 188 -24.79 -3.25 -2.89
C PHE A 188 -24.45 -2.44 -1.64
N PHE A 189 -25.18 -1.33 -1.37
CA PHE A 189 -24.79 -0.39 -0.31
C PHE A 189 -25.15 -0.86 1.10
N ARG A 190 -26.28 -1.58 1.27
CA ARG A 190 -26.78 -1.98 2.59
C ARG A 190 -26.38 -3.39 3.02
N ILE A 191 -26.04 -4.27 2.07
CA ILE A 191 -25.71 -5.67 2.36
C ILE A 191 -24.27 -5.98 1.98
N ALA A 192 -23.92 -5.90 0.69
CA ALA A 192 -22.63 -6.35 0.18
C ALA A 192 -21.47 -5.51 0.73
N LEU A 193 -21.58 -4.20 0.73
CA LEU A 193 -20.53 -3.27 1.13
C LEU A 193 -20.18 -3.40 2.62
N PRO A 194 -21.14 -3.41 3.58
CA PRO A 194 -20.85 -3.63 4.98
C PRO A 194 -20.29 -5.02 5.30
N LEU A 195 -20.79 -6.07 4.63
CA LEU A 195 -20.32 -7.44 4.82
C LEU A 195 -18.91 -7.66 4.21
N CYS A 196 -18.53 -6.88 3.20
CA CYS A 196 -17.22 -6.94 2.55
C CYS A 196 -16.14 -6.12 3.27
N ARG A 197 -16.36 -5.69 4.50
CA ARG A 197 -15.44 -4.80 5.24
C ARG A 197 -14.00 -5.29 5.20
N THR A 198 -13.75 -6.55 5.47
CA THR A 198 -12.40 -7.14 5.43
C THR A 198 -11.79 -7.07 4.03
N GLY A 199 -12.60 -7.35 2.98
CA GLY A 199 -12.16 -7.22 1.59
C GLY A 199 -11.75 -5.79 1.22
N PHE A 200 -12.49 -4.79 1.71
CA PHE A 200 -12.14 -3.38 1.53
C PHE A 200 -10.84 -3.01 2.24
N PHE A 201 -10.60 -3.50 3.45
CA PHE A 201 -9.34 -3.25 4.15
C PHE A 201 -8.15 -3.88 3.42
N VAL A 202 -8.25 -5.13 2.98
CA VAL A 202 -7.16 -5.80 2.24
C VAL A 202 -6.89 -5.10 0.91
N SER A 203 -7.93 -4.85 0.11
CA SER A 203 -7.78 -4.17 -1.19
C SER A 203 -7.27 -2.74 -1.02
N GLY A 204 -7.78 -2.03 -0.01
CA GLY A 204 -7.38 -0.67 0.30
C GLY A 204 -5.92 -0.57 0.73
N LEU A 205 -5.46 -1.49 1.58
CA LEU A 205 -4.07 -1.54 1.98
C LEU A 205 -3.14 -1.80 0.78
N MET A 206 -3.47 -2.79 -0.07
CA MET A 206 -2.67 -3.10 -1.25
C MET A 206 -2.59 -1.90 -2.21
N THR A 207 -3.71 -1.23 -2.46
CA THR A 207 -3.78 -0.02 -3.27
C THR A 207 -2.98 1.14 -2.64
N PHE A 208 -3.13 1.35 -1.33
CA PHE A 208 -2.41 2.39 -0.61
C PHE A 208 -0.90 2.17 -0.67
N VAL A 209 -0.42 0.99 -0.29
CA VAL A 209 1.02 0.67 -0.25
C VAL A 209 1.63 0.74 -1.66
N GLY A 210 0.93 0.23 -2.68
CA GLY A 210 1.39 0.31 -4.06
C GLY A 210 1.56 1.74 -4.53
N ASN A 211 0.55 2.58 -4.34
CA ASN A 211 0.58 3.98 -4.79
C ASN A 211 1.49 4.87 -3.92
N TRP A 212 1.57 4.59 -2.61
CA TRP A 212 2.45 5.32 -1.70
C TRP A 212 3.93 5.18 -2.04
N ASN A 213 4.34 3.98 -2.45
CA ASN A 213 5.73 3.67 -2.80
C ASN A 213 6.05 3.87 -4.28
N GLU A 214 5.06 4.32 -5.08
CA GLU A 214 5.27 4.51 -6.51
C GLU A 214 6.21 5.69 -6.78
N LEU A 215 7.32 5.40 -7.43
CA LEU A 215 8.38 6.36 -7.74
C LEU A 215 8.44 6.70 -9.22
N LEU A 216 8.30 5.70 -10.10
CA LEU A 216 8.68 5.80 -11.50
C LEU A 216 7.74 6.69 -12.30
N LEU A 217 6.42 6.43 -12.20
CA LEU A 217 5.41 7.28 -12.84
C LEU A 217 5.47 8.70 -12.29
N ALA A 218 5.58 8.84 -10.95
CA ALA A 218 5.65 10.15 -10.32
C ALA A 218 6.87 10.95 -10.77
N MET A 219 8.04 10.30 -10.90
CA MET A 219 9.29 10.94 -11.35
C MET A 219 9.20 11.39 -12.80
N VAL A 220 8.56 10.60 -13.68
CA VAL A 220 8.42 10.92 -15.11
C VAL A 220 7.32 11.94 -15.35
N PHE A 221 6.17 11.83 -14.65
CA PHE A 221 5.00 12.65 -14.90
C PHE A 221 5.05 14.04 -14.25
N VAL A 222 5.82 14.21 -13.16
CA VAL A 222 5.82 15.44 -12.35
C VAL A 222 7.22 16.03 -12.25
N SER A 223 7.45 17.11 -12.94
CA SER A 223 8.73 17.87 -12.94
C SER A 223 8.78 18.97 -11.86
N ASP A 224 7.63 19.61 -11.56
CA ASP A 224 7.53 20.72 -10.60
C ASP A 224 7.75 20.23 -9.15
N PRO A 225 8.77 20.74 -8.44
CA PRO A 225 9.04 20.35 -7.05
C PRO A 225 7.86 20.55 -6.10
N ALA A 226 6.96 21.50 -6.39
CA ALA A 226 5.77 21.75 -5.56
C ALA A 226 4.68 20.70 -5.73
N LYS A 227 4.78 19.82 -6.72
CA LYS A 227 3.78 18.78 -7.03
C LYS A 227 4.29 17.36 -6.83
N LYS A 228 5.61 17.20 -6.62
CA LYS A 228 6.25 15.87 -6.45
C LYS A 228 5.72 15.15 -5.22
N THR A 229 5.61 13.83 -5.34
CA THR A 229 5.27 12.93 -4.23
C THR A 229 6.50 12.61 -3.39
N LEU A 230 6.28 12.08 -2.21
CA LEU A 230 7.32 11.82 -1.22
C LEU A 230 8.44 10.88 -1.73
N PRO A 231 8.17 9.75 -2.41
CA PRO A 231 9.25 8.90 -2.95
C PRO A 231 10.17 9.65 -3.92
N VAL A 232 9.63 10.55 -4.75
CA VAL A 232 10.45 11.31 -5.71
C VAL A 232 11.41 12.25 -5.00
N THR A 233 11.04 12.82 -3.87
CA THR A 233 11.91 13.76 -3.14
C THR A 233 13.09 13.07 -2.45
N LEU A 234 13.01 11.76 -2.22
CA LEU A 234 14.15 10.99 -1.70
C LEU A 234 15.34 10.99 -2.67
N THR A 235 15.10 11.13 -3.97
CA THR A 235 16.17 11.22 -4.96
C THR A 235 17.02 12.48 -4.85
N TYR A 236 16.56 13.51 -4.12
CA TYR A 236 17.32 14.75 -3.92
C TYR A 236 18.56 14.58 -3.03
N PHE A 237 18.59 13.53 -2.21
CA PHE A 237 19.70 13.25 -1.32
C PHE A 237 20.80 12.42 -1.98
N VAL A 238 20.58 11.94 -3.21
CA VAL A 238 21.54 11.17 -3.99
C VAL A 238 22.10 12.06 -5.08
N GLY A 239 23.32 12.52 -4.90
CA GLY A 239 24.02 13.34 -5.89
C GLY A 239 24.98 12.50 -6.74
N PRO A 240 25.41 13.02 -7.93
CA PRO A 240 26.34 12.31 -8.80
C PRO A 240 27.76 12.20 -8.22
N TYR A 241 28.14 13.08 -7.28
CA TYR A 241 29.48 13.13 -6.68
C TYR A 241 29.48 12.93 -5.16
N ALA A 242 28.36 13.15 -4.50
CA ALA A 242 28.24 12.98 -3.05
C ALA A 242 26.79 12.63 -2.67
N THR A 243 26.64 11.67 -1.79
CA THR A 243 25.36 11.30 -1.18
C THR A 243 25.37 11.71 0.29
N ASN A 244 24.39 12.48 0.71
CA ASN A 244 24.23 12.79 2.13
C ASN A 244 23.42 11.67 2.78
N TYR A 245 24.13 10.64 3.25
CA TYR A 245 23.53 9.42 3.79
C TYR A 245 22.64 9.68 5.00
N VAL A 246 23.10 10.53 5.94
CA VAL A 246 22.36 10.76 7.18
C VAL A 246 21.01 11.44 6.91
N GLN A 247 21.00 12.45 6.05
CA GLN A 247 19.77 13.13 5.66
C GLN A 247 18.85 12.25 4.79
N MET A 248 19.45 11.44 3.90
CA MET A 248 18.72 10.47 3.11
C MET A 248 17.99 9.46 3.99
N PHE A 249 18.68 8.87 4.98
CA PHE A 249 18.04 7.94 5.90
C PHE A 249 17.01 8.62 6.79
N ALA A 250 17.24 9.85 7.25
CA ALA A 250 16.22 10.63 7.96
C ALA A 250 14.96 10.85 7.09
N ALA A 251 15.13 11.20 5.82
CA ALA A 251 14.02 11.35 4.87
C ALA A 251 13.29 10.03 4.61
N ILE A 252 14.02 8.90 4.48
CA ILE A 252 13.42 7.56 4.32
C ILE A 252 12.60 7.18 5.55
N ILE A 253 13.09 7.42 6.77
CA ILE A 253 12.34 7.15 8.01
C ILE A 253 11.02 7.95 8.02
N ILE A 254 11.05 9.22 7.64
CA ILE A 254 9.85 10.05 7.51
C ILE A 254 8.91 9.45 6.44
N ALA A 255 9.44 9.01 5.31
CA ALA A 255 8.67 8.48 4.20
C ALA A 255 8.00 7.13 4.49
N ILE A 256 8.64 6.28 5.28
CA ILE A 256 8.12 4.96 5.69
C ILE A 256 7.05 5.09 6.79
N ALA A 257 7.16 6.10 7.65
CA ALA A 257 6.31 6.24 8.83
C ALA A 257 4.79 6.10 8.53
N PRO A 258 4.20 6.74 7.50
CA PRO A 258 2.78 6.57 7.20
C PRO A 258 2.40 5.13 6.83
N THR A 259 3.25 4.42 6.08
CA THR A 259 3.01 3.01 5.73
C THR A 259 3.03 2.12 6.97
N VAL A 260 3.98 2.33 7.87
CA VAL A 260 4.08 1.59 9.13
C VAL A 260 2.86 1.88 10.02
N ILE A 261 2.45 3.15 10.14
CA ILE A 261 1.27 3.54 10.91
C ILE A 261 0.02 2.85 10.36
N VAL A 262 -0.21 2.92 9.05
CA VAL A 262 -1.35 2.27 8.40
C VAL A 262 -1.31 0.76 8.64
N TYR A 263 -0.16 0.11 8.49
CA TYR A 263 -0.01 -1.31 8.77
C TYR A 263 -0.33 -1.66 10.23
N CYS A 264 0.19 -0.91 11.20
CA CYS A 264 -0.07 -1.15 12.62
C CYS A 264 -1.56 -0.97 12.98
N LEU A 265 -2.23 0.03 12.40
CA LEU A 265 -3.64 0.28 12.64
C LEU A 265 -4.56 -0.82 12.08
N PHE A 266 -4.17 -1.43 10.96
CA PHE A 266 -5.00 -2.40 10.23
C PHE A 266 -4.46 -3.83 10.22
N SER A 267 -3.42 -4.14 11.02
CA SER A 267 -2.79 -5.47 11.05
C SER A 267 -3.75 -6.61 11.36
N ASN A 268 -4.69 -6.42 12.30
CA ASN A 268 -5.68 -7.44 12.66
C ASN A 268 -6.62 -7.76 11.47
N GLN A 269 -7.10 -6.73 10.77
CA GLN A 269 -7.99 -6.88 9.62
C GLN A 269 -7.28 -7.57 8.44
N ILE A 270 -5.97 -7.33 8.30
CA ILE A 270 -5.13 -7.99 7.29
C ILE A 270 -5.03 -9.48 7.58
N VAL A 271 -4.72 -9.86 8.82
CA VAL A 271 -4.60 -11.27 9.24
C VAL A 271 -5.94 -11.99 9.06
N GLU A 272 -7.06 -11.40 9.50
CA GLU A 272 -8.40 -11.95 9.29
C GLU A 272 -8.73 -12.14 7.79
N GLY A 273 -8.40 -11.15 6.95
CA GLY A 273 -8.67 -11.21 5.51
C GLY A 273 -7.90 -12.31 4.79
N LEU A 274 -6.63 -12.47 5.12
CA LEU A 274 -5.77 -13.49 4.53
C LEU A 274 -6.15 -14.90 5.00
N THR A 275 -6.50 -15.07 6.28
CA THR A 275 -6.89 -16.38 6.82
C THR A 275 -8.26 -16.83 6.31
N THR A 276 -9.22 -15.93 6.16
CA THR A 276 -10.55 -16.26 5.63
C THR A 276 -10.49 -16.74 4.18
N SER A 277 -9.57 -16.20 3.38
CA SER A 277 -9.34 -16.65 2.00
C SER A 277 -8.62 -18.02 1.95
N ALA A 278 -7.72 -18.31 2.89
CA ALA A 278 -6.89 -19.53 2.88
C ALA A 278 -7.64 -20.77 3.42
N VAL A 279 -8.67 -20.61 4.25
CA VAL A 279 -9.40 -21.75 4.87
C VAL A 279 -10.53 -22.29 3.97
N LYS A 280 -10.87 -21.64 2.86
CA LYS A 280 -11.92 -22.04 1.92
C LYS A 280 -11.40 -22.63 0.60
N GLY A 281 -10.09 -22.94 0.52
CA GLY A 281 -9.47 -23.66 -0.59
C GLY A 281 -9.38 -25.15 -0.35
#